data_58cf032260196bb626c40c23f9f88ed1
#
_entry.id   58cf032260196bb626c40c23f9f88ed1
#
_cell.length_a   1.000
_cell.length_b   1.000
_cell.length_c   1.000
_cell.angle_alpha   90.00
_cell.angle_beta   90.00
_cell.angle_gamma   90.00
#
_symmetry.space_group_name_H-M   'P 1'
#
loop_
_entity.id
_entity.type
_entity.pdbx_description
1 polymer ?
#
loop_
_entity_poly.entity_id
_entity_poly.type
_entity_poly.pdbx_seq_one_letter_code
_entity_poly.pdbx_strand_id
1 'polypeptide(L)'
;MTKKIRNLFFLLFLLGQVLFAKEEKDSLSESLSAKKLNVELYFRGGAISDHHSQEALSGSHFKIDNARINLQGDYNESLSYRVRFRLNKAFSPTSQDNASDALDYAYITYRFDQEHRWEATIGKQLSVMGSFEQDINPLYEYIFTDYLNGVYANIFLAGLQLSYQLTPQHKVGIQLHNTLNESFAKHLENNLFTTEGFTASKAPIGGYLYWNSSLWDGKFKTKYSYNLSQFAKGYYTHSVSLGNKLQIGKHTAYLDLVYSYMGADFGLTSSKLLSIHKGLSKGAYLMHKNIVYKCAVSRYDYQITDRWSATTKIGIETTGSRKELSESLRTNYIYFLAGQYAPLLSQDLRFYVAYVGNTLHYDQALRKDNEQLHRIAIGAYYTLPIFKR
;
A
#
# COMPACT_ATOMS: atom_id res chain seq x y z
N MET A 1 24.36 -16.26 -21.30
CA MET A 1 24.06 -14.92 -20.78
C MET A 1 23.80 -14.00 -21.97
N THR A 2 22.57 -13.55 -22.17
CA THR A 2 22.20 -12.77 -23.36
C THR A 2 22.80 -11.34 -23.30
N LYS A 3 23.10 -10.77 -24.48
CA LYS A 3 23.69 -9.43 -24.65
C LYS A 3 22.97 -8.34 -23.84
N LYS A 4 21.66 -8.49 -23.60
CA LYS A 4 20.83 -7.58 -22.79
C LYS A 4 21.16 -7.61 -21.30
N ILE A 5 21.47 -8.78 -20.72
CA ILE A 5 21.84 -8.92 -19.30
C ILE A 5 23.23 -8.33 -19.06
N ARG A 6 24.15 -8.51 -20.00
CA ARG A 6 25.49 -7.91 -19.94
C ARG A 6 25.46 -6.38 -19.96
N ASN A 7 24.56 -5.77 -20.74
CA ASN A 7 24.41 -4.32 -20.78
C ASN A 7 23.78 -3.74 -19.51
N LEU A 8 22.88 -4.49 -18.84
CA LEU A 8 22.31 -4.11 -17.56
C LEU A 8 23.36 -4.15 -16.45
N PHE A 9 24.21 -5.20 -16.42
CA PHE A 9 25.34 -5.28 -15.50
C PHE A 9 26.39 -4.19 -15.75
N PHE A 10 26.63 -3.83 -17.00
CA PHE A 10 27.55 -2.75 -17.36
C PHE A 10 27.02 -1.39 -16.94
N LEU A 11 25.70 -1.16 -17.04
CA LEU A 11 25.05 0.06 -16.54
C LEU A 11 25.10 0.17 -15.00
N LEU A 12 24.87 -0.93 -14.30
CA LEU A 12 25.00 -1.02 -12.84
C LEU A 12 26.46 -0.86 -12.38
N PHE A 13 27.43 -1.37 -13.15
CA PHE A 13 28.85 -1.20 -12.89
C PHE A 13 29.33 0.25 -13.13
N LEU A 14 28.83 0.91 -14.18
CA LEU A 14 29.07 2.35 -14.42
C LEU A 14 28.45 3.22 -13.33
N LEU A 15 27.22 2.92 -12.87
CA LEU A 15 26.60 3.57 -11.72
C LEU A 15 27.44 3.35 -10.44
N GLY A 16 27.98 2.15 -10.25
CA GLY A 16 28.91 1.86 -9.15
C GLY A 16 30.19 2.68 -9.22
N GLN A 17 30.80 2.83 -10.38
CA GLN A 17 32.03 3.63 -10.53
C GLN A 17 31.81 5.13 -10.31
N VAL A 18 30.67 5.68 -10.69
CA VAL A 18 30.31 7.08 -10.39
C VAL A 18 30.11 7.29 -8.88
N LEU A 19 29.62 6.26 -8.17
CA LEU A 19 29.47 6.28 -6.71
C LEU A 19 30.82 6.19 -5.96
N PHE A 20 31.80 5.45 -6.50
CA PHE A 20 33.12 5.27 -5.86
C PHE A 20 34.15 6.35 -6.21
N ALA A 21 33.95 7.16 -7.23
CA ALA A 21 34.93 8.16 -7.68
C ALA A 21 34.97 9.46 -6.83
N LYS A 22 34.21 9.55 -5.73
CA LYS A 22 34.16 10.77 -4.89
C LYS A 22 34.48 10.54 -3.40
N GLU A 23 35.07 9.41 -3.04
CA GLU A 23 35.49 9.12 -1.66
C GLU A 23 36.99 9.36 -1.45
N GLU A 24 37.43 10.60 -1.52
CA GLU A 24 38.64 11.04 -0.82
C GLU A 24 38.62 12.54 -0.56
N LYS A 25 38.50 12.88 0.70
CA LYS A 25 38.55 14.17 1.37
C LYS A 25 37.20 14.73 1.79
N ASP A 26 36.80 14.27 2.97
CA ASP A 26 36.31 15.25 3.96
C ASP A 26 36.41 14.66 5.36
N SER A 27 37.00 15.45 6.23
CA SER A 27 37.41 15.10 7.57
C SER A 27 36.24 14.67 8.46
N LEU A 28 36.48 13.70 9.33
CA LEU A 28 35.57 13.16 10.36
C LEU A 28 34.92 14.19 11.30
N SER A 29 35.17 15.47 11.17
CA SER A 29 34.67 16.50 12.08
C SER A 29 33.32 17.15 11.72
N GLU A 30 32.85 17.04 10.47
CA GLU A 30 31.56 17.67 10.06
C GLU A 30 30.35 16.75 10.20
N SER A 31 30.51 15.46 10.39
CA SER A 31 29.42 14.49 10.32
C SER A 31 28.56 14.35 11.59
N LEU A 32 28.86 15.06 12.67
CA LEU A 32 28.16 14.87 13.95
C LEU A 32 26.93 15.76 14.17
N SER A 33 26.70 16.78 13.34
CA SER A 33 25.65 17.78 13.60
C SER A 33 24.24 17.42 13.11
N ALA A 34 24.07 16.41 12.26
CA ALA A 34 22.80 16.13 11.58
C ALA A 34 22.16 14.77 11.90
N LYS A 35 22.59 14.07 12.95
CA LYS A 35 21.97 12.79 13.33
C LYS A 35 20.60 13.02 13.95
N LYS A 36 19.54 12.70 13.21
CA LYS A 36 18.16 12.71 13.71
C LYS A 36 17.70 11.29 13.90
N LEU A 37 17.07 11.01 15.04
CA LEU A 37 16.39 9.74 15.32
C LEU A 37 15.06 10.02 15.98
N ASN A 38 13.98 9.56 15.34
CA ASN A 38 12.65 9.55 15.91
C ASN A 38 12.21 8.10 16.14
N VAL A 39 11.78 7.79 17.34
CA VAL A 39 11.17 6.52 17.71
C VAL A 39 9.76 6.79 18.17
N GLU A 40 8.79 6.16 17.51
CA GLU A 40 7.35 6.37 17.73
C GLU A 40 6.65 5.03 17.93
N LEU A 41 5.73 5.00 18.88
CA LEU A 41 4.77 3.91 19.05
C LEU A 41 3.41 4.36 18.51
N TYR A 42 2.85 3.61 17.56
CA TYR A 42 1.49 3.77 17.05
C TYR A 42 0.58 2.76 17.72
N PHE A 43 -0.53 3.23 18.25
CA PHE A 43 -1.53 2.40 18.88
C PHE A 43 -2.93 2.83 18.49
N ARG A 44 -3.80 1.86 18.13
CA ARG A 44 -5.24 2.03 18.06
C ARG A 44 -5.92 0.81 18.62
N GLY A 45 -6.87 1.04 19.54
CA GLY A 45 -7.71 0.00 20.09
C GLY A 45 -9.03 0.55 20.59
N GLY A 46 -9.97 -0.34 20.84
CA GLY A 46 -11.30 0.01 21.29
C GLY A 46 -12.28 -1.14 21.28
N ALA A 47 -13.55 -0.83 21.47
CA ALA A 47 -14.67 -1.74 21.32
C ALA A 47 -15.22 -1.63 19.88
N ILE A 48 -15.51 -2.76 19.27
CA ILE A 48 -16.20 -2.85 18.00
C ILE A 48 -17.44 -3.72 18.12
N SER A 49 -18.49 -3.36 17.36
CA SER A 49 -19.70 -4.15 17.21
C SER A 49 -19.94 -4.34 15.72
N ASP A 50 -19.84 -5.59 15.26
CA ASP A 50 -20.04 -6.00 13.90
C ASP A 50 -21.44 -6.59 13.72
N HIS A 51 -22.16 -6.09 12.71
CA HIS A 51 -23.44 -6.60 12.25
C HIS A 51 -23.27 -7.05 10.81
N HIS A 52 -23.25 -8.34 10.59
CA HIS A 52 -23.03 -8.96 9.29
C HIS A 52 -24.32 -9.59 8.76
N SER A 53 -24.54 -9.58 7.43
CA SER A 53 -25.66 -10.29 6.80
C SER A 53 -25.67 -11.80 7.06
N GLN A 54 -24.48 -12.37 7.32
CA GLN A 54 -24.33 -13.71 7.89
C GLN A 54 -24.24 -13.58 9.41
N GLU A 55 -25.33 -13.88 10.12
CA GLU A 55 -25.45 -13.65 11.55
C GLU A 55 -24.32 -14.27 12.39
N ALA A 56 -23.83 -15.43 12.00
CA ALA A 56 -22.70 -16.10 12.66
C ALA A 56 -21.39 -15.28 12.68
N LEU A 57 -21.26 -14.25 11.84
CA LEU A 57 -20.11 -13.35 11.79
C LEU A 57 -20.33 -12.04 12.56
N SER A 58 -21.52 -11.85 13.13
CA SER A 58 -21.86 -10.69 13.96
C SER A 58 -21.32 -10.86 15.37
N GLY A 59 -20.97 -9.77 16.03
CA GLY A 59 -20.51 -9.80 17.42
C GLY A 59 -19.84 -8.52 17.89
N SER A 60 -19.64 -8.44 19.20
CA SER A 60 -19.00 -7.28 19.84
C SER A 60 -17.81 -7.76 20.67
N HIS A 61 -16.69 -7.05 20.54
CA HIS A 61 -15.47 -7.38 21.28
C HIS A 61 -14.52 -6.18 21.39
N PHE A 62 -13.57 -6.27 22.30
CA PHE A 62 -12.43 -5.35 22.33
C PHE A 62 -11.36 -5.80 21.37
N LYS A 63 -10.74 -4.83 20.70
CA LYS A 63 -9.71 -5.10 19.68
C LYS A 63 -8.57 -4.11 19.76
N ILE A 64 -7.34 -4.60 19.57
CA ILE A 64 -6.18 -3.80 19.21
C ILE A 64 -6.03 -3.89 17.68
N ASP A 65 -6.48 -2.85 16.99
CA ASP A 65 -6.44 -2.82 15.53
C ASP A 65 -5.05 -2.55 14.99
N ASN A 66 -4.28 -1.73 15.71
CA ASN A 66 -2.97 -1.28 15.26
C ASN A 66 -2.03 -1.13 16.45
N ALA A 67 -0.86 -1.77 16.34
CA ALA A 67 0.25 -1.59 17.26
C ALA A 67 1.54 -1.66 16.44
N ARG A 68 2.30 -0.55 16.35
CA ARG A 68 3.52 -0.45 15.54
C ARG A 68 4.60 0.32 16.27
N ILE A 69 5.84 -0.07 16.03
CA ILE A 69 7.01 0.72 16.38
C ILE A 69 7.68 1.21 15.10
N ASN A 70 7.98 2.50 15.03
CA ASN A 70 8.59 3.16 13.88
C ASN A 70 9.87 3.86 14.32
N LEU A 71 10.98 3.51 13.66
CA LEU A 71 12.27 4.17 13.80
C LEU A 71 12.57 4.84 12.48
N GLN A 72 12.82 6.13 12.48
CA GLN A 72 13.21 6.86 11.26
C GLN A 72 14.14 8.01 11.62
N GLY A 73 15.00 8.36 10.68
CA GLY A 73 15.89 9.47 10.87
C GLY A 73 16.81 9.76 9.69
N ASP A 74 17.60 10.82 9.87
CA ASP A 74 18.66 11.21 8.97
C ASP A 74 19.99 10.94 9.66
N TYR A 75 20.87 10.16 9.02
CA TYR A 75 22.24 9.99 9.49
C TYR A 75 23.05 11.25 9.19
N ASN A 76 22.83 11.85 8.00
CA ASN A 76 23.34 13.12 7.55
C ASN A 76 22.39 13.71 6.49
N GLU A 77 22.74 14.80 5.84
CA GLU A 77 21.92 15.44 4.80
C GLU A 77 21.64 14.53 3.60
N SER A 78 22.57 13.63 3.26
CA SER A 78 22.46 12.72 2.12
C SER A 78 21.85 11.37 2.45
N LEU A 79 21.92 10.90 3.71
CA LEU A 79 21.53 9.54 4.08
C LEU A 79 20.43 9.53 5.13
N SER A 80 19.29 8.94 4.79
CA SER A 80 18.16 8.69 5.70
C SER A 80 17.78 7.21 5.75
N TYR A 81 17.08 6.82 6.81
CA TYR A 81 16.68 5.43 7.03
C TYR A 81 15.32 5.35 7.70
N ARG A 82 14.66 4.20 7.52
CA ARG A 82 13.42 3.87 8.22
C ARG A 82 13.28 2.39 8.46
N VAL A 83 12.83 2.03 9.68
CA VAL A 83 12.43 0.68 10.05
C VAL A 83 11.10 0.76 10.78
N ARG A 84 10.11 -0.05 10.40
CA ARG A 84 8.81 -0.09 11.07
C ARG A 84 8.29 -1.52 11.18
N PHE A 85 7.94 -1.92 12.39
CA PHE A 85 7.33 -3.19 12.69
C PHE A 85 5.89 -3.05 13.16
N ARG A 86 5.07 -4.02 12.79
CA ARG A 86 3.75 -4.28 13.38
C ARG A 86 3.91 -5.27 14.52
N LEU A 87 3.54 -4.86 15.73
CA LEU A 87 3.65 -5.72 16.92
C LEU A 87 2.55 -6.78 17.00
N ASN A 88 1.48 -6.60 16.21
CA ASN A 88 0.32 -7.51 16.12
C ASN A 88 0.33 -8.38 14.84
N LYS A 89 1.51 -8.62 14.25
CA LYS A 89 1.74 -9.51 13.11
C LYS A 89 2.80 -10.56 13.45
N ALA A 90 2.77 -11.67 12.73
CA ALA A 90 3.77 -12.72 12.91
C ALA A 90 5.19 -12.25 12.51
N PHE A 91 6.20 -12.70 13.27
CA PHE A 91 7.60 -12.43 13.00
C PHE A 91 8.26 -13.52 12.14
N SER A 92 7.48 -14.35 11.48
CA SER A 92 7.97 -15.37 10.55
C SER A 92 8.46 -14.73 9.26
N PRO A 93 9.60 -15.17 8.71
CA PRO A 93 10.09 -14.68 7.43
C PRO A 93 9.19 -15.14 6.28
N THR A 94 9.09 -14.31 5.25
CA THR A 94 8.45 -14.68 3.99
C THR A 94 9.42 -15.46 3.11
N SER A 95 8.90 -16.15 2.10
CA SER A 95 9.71 -17.04 1.26
C SER A 95 10.52 -16.33 0.17
N GLN A 96 10.14 -15.10 -0.21
CA GLN A 96 10.70 -14.40 -1.37
C GLN A 96 11.70 -13.30 -0.96
N ASP A 97 11.32 -12.43 -0.03
CA ASP A 97 12.17 -11.33 0.43
C ASP A 97 12.91 -11.64 1.73
N ASN A 98 12.66 -12.81 2.31
CA ASN A 98 13.20 -13.27 3.58
C ASN A 98 13.00 -12.29 4.75
N ALA A 99 12.07 -11.35 4.61
CA ALA A 99 11.69 -10.42 5.65
C ALA A 99 10.50 -10.94 6.44
N SER A 100 10.37 -10.52 7.69
CA SER A 100 9.22 -10.86 8.53
C SER A 100 7.92 -10.22 7.99
N ASP A 101 6.79 -10.92 8.13
CA ASP A 101 5.46 -10.37 7.84
C ASP A 101 5.13 -9.13 8.70
N ALA A 102 5.74 -9.06 9.89
CA ALA A 102 5.62 -7.90 10.77
C ALA A 102 6.38 -6.67 10.27
N LEU A 103 7.37 -6.84 9.37
CA LEU A 103 8.21 -5.75 8.86
C LEU A 103 7.52 -5.00 7.72
N ASP A 104 7.03 -3.78 7.99
CA ASP A 104 6.50 -2.87 6.98
C ASP A 104 7.61 -2.18 6.18
N TYR A 105 8.58 -1.59 6.90
CA TYR A 105 9.71 -0.86 6.31
C TYR A 105 11.05 -1.33 6.85
N ALA A 106 12.02 -1.46 5.98
CA ALA A 106 13.43 -1.57 6.29
C ALA A 106 14.21 -1.07 5.07
N TYR A 107 14.48 0.23 5.01
CA TYR A 107 15.14 0.83 3.85
C TYR A 107 16.08 1.96 4.25
N ILE A 108 17.00 2.25 3.35
CA ILE A 108 17.83 3.44 3.35
C ILE A 108 17.55 4.25 2.08
N THR A 109 17.64 5.58 2.20
CA THR A 109 17.56 6.52 1.09
C THR A 109 18.83 7.34 1.03
N TYR A 110 19.46 7.39 -0.15
CA TYR A 110 20.64 8.18 -0.41
C TYR A 110 20.36 9.23 -1.46
N ARG A 111 20.73 10.50 -1.16
CA ARG A 111 20.69 11.67 -2.02
C ARG A 111 22.10 11.94 -2.50
N PHE A 112 22.35 11.79 -3.79
CA PHE A 112 23.72 11.69 -4.30
C PHE A 112 24.19 12.86 -5.19
N ASP A 113 23.41 13.93 -5.27
CA ASP A 113 23.83 15.19 -5.89
C ASP A 113 23.82 16.34 -4.87
N GLN A 114 24.57 17.41 -5.16
CA GLN A 114 24.68 18.56 -4.25
C GLN A 114 23.37 19.30 -4.03
N GLU A 115 22.46 19.24 -5.01
CA GLU A 115 21.14 19.87 -4.93
C GLU A 115 20.09 18.93 -4.34
N HIS A 116 20.47 17.69 -3.95
CA HIS A 116 19.58 16.65 -3.46
C HIS A 116 18.38 16.34 -4.41
N ARG A 117 18.59 16.50 -5.72
CA ARG A 117 17.57 16.27 -6.73
C ARG A 117 17.40 14.79 -7.06
N TRP A 118 18.48 14.01 -6.93
CA TRP A 118 18.46 12.57 -7.13
C TRP A 118 18.41 11.84 -5.80
N GLU A 119 17.48 10.90 -5.68
CA GLU A 119 17.34 10.03 -4.53
C GLU A 119 17.25 8.55 -4.97
N ALA A 120 18.04 7.71 -4.34
CA ALA A 120 17.95 6.26 -4.47
C ALA A 120 17.52 5.65 -3.13
N THR A 121 16.47 4.81 -3.13
CA THR A 121 16.00 4.07 -1.95
C THR A 121 16.13 2.59 -2.21
N ILE A 122 16.72 1.85 -1.27
CA ILE A 122 16.87 0.39 -1.33
C ILE A 122 16.38 -0.26 -0.04
N GLY A 123 15.71 -1.38 -0.18
CA GLY A 123 15.19 -2.19 0.93
C GLY A 123 13.70 -2.45 0.81
N LYS A 124 13.07 -2.86 1.93
CA LYS A 124 11.62 -3.06 2.00
C LYS A 124 10.93 -1.73 2.21
N GLN A 125 10.17 -1.31 1.23
CA GLN A 125 9.59 0.03 1.15
C GLN A 125 8.15 0.00 0.64
N LEU A 126 7.46 1.12 0.73
CA LEU A 126 6.14 1.31 0.17
C LEU A 126 6.20 1.30 -1.36
N SER A 127 5.29 0.60 -2.02
CA SER A 127 5.13 0.72 -3.47
C SER A 127 4.62 2.12 -3.84
N VAL A 128 5.17 2.70 -4.91
CA VAL A 128 4.84 4.07 -5.35
C VAL A 128 3.55 4.11 -6.17
N MET A 129 2.48 3.66 -5.57
CA MET A 129 1.15 3.74 -6.19
C MET A 129 0.65 5.19 -6.24
N GLY A 130 -0.06 5.55 -7.30
CA GLY A 130 -0.70 6.86 -7.44
C GLY A 130 -1.96 6.97 -6.58
N SER A 131 -1.81 6.89 -5.25
CA SER A 131 -2.92 6.90 -4.29
C SER A 131 -2.59 7.73 -3.07
N PHE A 132 -3.54 8.55 -2.61
CA PHE A 132 -3.47 9.25 -1.33
C PHE A 132 -4.05 8.45 -0.18
N GLU A 133 -4.89 7.45 -0.44
CA GLU A 133 -5.29 6.47 0.57
C GLU A 133 -4.06 5.79 1.19
N GLN A 134 -3.03 5.52 0.38
CA GLN A 134 -1.76 4.95 0.82
C GLN A 134 -0.99 5.81 1.83
N ASP A 135 -1.14 7.14 1.75
CA ASP A 135 -0.44 8.09 2.62
C ASP A 135 -1.11 8.26 3.98
N ILE A 136 -2.36 7.81 4.11
CA ILE A 136 -3.09 7.94 5.37
C ILE A 136 -2.39 7.08 6.44
N ASN A 137 -2.10 7.69 7.58
CA ASN A 137 -1.65 6.93 8.73
C ASN A 137 -2.72 5.87 9.06
N PRO A 138 -2.36 4.59 9.13
CA PRO A 138 -3.32 3.50 9.40
C PRO A 138 -4.13 3.66 10.68
N LEU A 139 -3.70 4.53 11.61
CA LEU A 139 -4.48 4.88 12.81
C LEU A 139 -5.77 5.64 12.46
N TYR A 140 -5.80 6.38 11.34
CA TYR A 140 -6.91 7.25 10.94
C TYR A 140 -7.81 6.62 9.86
N GLU A 141 -7.49 5.39 9.45
CA GLU A 141 -8.24 4.67 8.41
C GLU A 141 -9.02 3.52 9.02
N TYR A 142 -10.33 3.49 8.82
CA TYR A 142 -11.23 2.50 9.42
C TYR A 142 -11.56 1.36 8.47
N ILE A 143 -11.45 1.59 7.16
CA ILE A 143 -11.56 0.57 6.10
C ILE A 143 -10.71 0.99 4.91
N PHE A 144 -9.89 0.08 4.40
CA PHE A 144 -9.12 0.26 3.18
C PHE A 144 -9.84 -0.37 1.98
N THR A 145 -9.57 0.15 0.78
CA THR A 145 -9.91 -0.55 -0.46
C THR A 145 -9.19 -1.90 -0.54
N ASP A 146 -9.74 -2.84 -1.30
CA ASP A 146 -9.08 -4.12 -1.59
C ASP A 146 -7.72 -3.89 -2.27
N TYR A 147 -7.57 -2.79 -3.03
CA TYR A 147 -6.31 -2.41 -3.65
C TYR A 147 -5.20 -2.20 -2.62
N LEU A 148 -5.49 -1.48 -1.54
CA LEU A 148 -4.52 -1.22 -0.47
C LEU A 148 -4.50 -2.28 0.64
N ASN A 149 -5.50 -3.15 0.71
CA ASN A 149 -5.45 -4.32 1.61
C ASN A 149 -4.51 -5.42 1.12
N GLY A 150 -3.83 -5.23 -0.01
CA GLY A 150 -2.90 -6.20 -0.58
C GLY A 150 -3.56 -7.26 -1.45
N VAL A 151 -4.83 -7.10 -1.81
CA VAL A 151 -5.54 -8.04 -2.71
C VAL A 151 -5.07 -7.84 -4.15
N TYR A 152 -5.03 -6.59 -4.64
CA TYR A 152 -4.68 -6.27 -6.04
C TYR A 152 -3.33 -5.57 -6.19
N ALA A 153 -2.67 -5.21 -5.10
CA ALA A 153 -1.32 -4.67 -5.10
C ALA A 153 -0.62 -4.98 -3.77
N ASN A 154 0.63 -5.39 -3.83
CA ASN A 154 1.46 -5.46 -2.63
C ASN A 154 1.96 -4.06 -2.26
N ILE A 155 1.78 -3.68 -0.99
CA ILE A 155 2.11 -2.32 -0.53
C ILE A 155 3.50 -2.21 0.10
N PHE A 156 4.04 -3.29 0.67
CA PHE A 156 5.38 -3.31 1.29
C PHE A 156 6.25 -4.34 0.60
N LEU A 157 7.14 -3.87 -0.28
CA LEU A 157 7.92 -4.71 -1.17
C LEU A 157 9.42 -4.43 -1.04
N ALA A 158 10.23 -5.47 -1.10
CA ALA A 158 11.66 -5.34 -1.27
C ALA A 158 11.97 -4.89 -2.70
N GLY A 159 12.80 -3.85 -2.83
CA GLY A 159 13.10 -3.28 -4.13
C GLY A 159 14.06 -2.10 -4.09
N LEU A 160 14.18 -1.47 -5.24
CA LEU A 160 15.00 -0.28 -5.50
C LEU A 160 14.10 0.80 -6.12
N GLN A 161 14.21 2.02 -5.62
CA GLN A 161 13.55 3.19 -6.18
C GLN A 161 14.60 4.23 -6.55
N LEU A 162 14.46 4.85 -7.70
CA LEU A 162 15.22 6.01 -8.14
C LEU A 162 14.24 7.13 -8.47
N SER A 163 14.47 8.31 -7.91
CA SER A 163 13.63 9.49 -8.16
C SER A 163 14.46 10.72 -8.50
N TYR A 164 13.85 11.62 -9.23
CA TYR A 164 14.43 12.86 -9.64
C TYR A 164 13.45 14.03 -9.44
N GLN A 165 13.90 15.08 -8.75
CA GLN A 165 13.16 16.31 -8.56
C GLN A 165 13.35 17.20 -9.80
N LEU A 166 12.37 17.19 -10.72
CA LEU A 166 12.40 17.97 -11.96
C LEU A 166 12.39 19.48 -11.67
N THR A 167 11.45 19.89 -10.82
CA THR A 167 11.28 21.25 -10.30
C THR A 167 10.86 21.16 -8.84
N PRO A 168 10.82 22.24 -8.06
CA PRO A 168 10.30 22.18 -6.68
C PRO A 168 8.89 21.60 -6.57
N GLN A 169 8.10 21.67 -7.65
CA GLN A 169 6.71 21.19 -7.68
C GLN A 169 6.56 19.78 -8.27
N HIS A 170 7.54 19.25 -9.01
CA HIS A 170 7.39 18.02 -9.80
C HIS A 170 8.51 17.02 -9.52
N LYS A 171 8.14 15.82 -9.11
CA LYS A 171 9.03 14.68 -8.88
C LYS A 171 8.62 13.51 -9.76
N VAL A 172 9.56 12.89 -10.43
CA VAL A 172 9.38 11.67 -11.23
C VAL A 172 10.27 10.56 -10.71
N GLY A 173 9.95 9.32 -11.02
CA GLY A 173 10.85 8.22 -10.67
C GLY A 173 10.38 6.87 -11.18
N ILE A 174 11.22 5.90 -10.91
CA ILE A 174 10.98 4.49 -11.16
C ILE A 174 11.19 3.70 -9.86
N GLN A 175 10.43 2.64 -9.69
CA GLN A 175 10.64 1.66 -8.62
C GLN A 175 10.61 0.26 -9.23
N LEU A 176 11.61 -0.56 -8.91
CA LEU A 176 11.66 -1.97 -9.23
C LEU A 176 11.50 -2.78 -7.95
N HIS A 177 10.69 -3.82 -7.95
CA HIS A 177 10.34 -4.55 -6.75
C HIS A 177 9.97 -6.01 -7.04
N ASN A 178 10.00 -6.86 -6.03
CA ASN A 178 9.39 -8.18 -6.11
C ASN A 178 7.88 -8.05 -6.32
N THR A 179 7.30 -8.87 -7.18
CA THR A 179 5.83 -8.86 -7.40
C THR A 179 5.08 -9.26 -6.13
N LEU A 180 5.63 -10.22 -5.38
CA LEU A 180 5.12 -10.73 -4.11
C LEU A 180 6.23 -10.86 -3.08
N ASN A 181 5.86 -10.90 -1.79
CA ASN A 181 6.76 -11.27 -0.70
C ASN A 181 6.87 -12.79 -0.54
N GLU A 182 5.94 -13.57 -1.07
CA GLU A 182 5.94 -15.03 -1.06
C GLU A 182 6.11 -15.63 -2.47
N SER A 183 6.44 -16.91 -2.57
CA SER A 183 6.56 -17.59 -3.85
C SER A 183 5.19 -17.79 -4.51
N PHE A 184 5.19 -17.94 -5.83
CA PHE A 184 3.99 -18.22 -6.63
C PHE A 184 3.18 -19.41 -6.08
N ALA A 185 3.84 -20.55 -5.82
CA ALA A 185 3.17 -21.75 -5.32
C ALA A 185 2.57 -21.50 -3.93
N LYS A 186 3.33 -20.86 -3.01
CA LYS A 186 2.87 -20.57 -1.66
C LYS A 186 1.69 -19.59 -1.66
N HIS A 187 1.70 -18.60 -2.54
CA HIS A 187 0.57 -17.67 -2.68
C HIS A 187 -0.72 -18.38 -3.08
N LEU A 188 -0.64 -19.29 -4.06
CA LEU A 188 -1.79 -20.08 -4.48
C LEU A 188 -2.25 -21.04 -3.37
N GLU A 189 -1.34 -21.79 -2.76
CA GLU A 189 -1.62 -22.73 -1.67
C GLU A 189 -2.28 -22.04 -0.47
N ASN A 190 -1.72 -20.92 0.00
CA ASN A 190 -2.27 -20.13 1.12
C ASN A 190 -3.70 -19.65 0.85
N ASN A 191 -4.07 -19.46 -0.41
CA ASN A 191 -5.41 -19.06 -0.85
C ASN A 191 -6.28 -20.21 -1.35
N LEU A 192 -5.81 -21.47 -1.20
CA LEU A 192 -6.55 -22.69 -1.55
C LEU A 192 -6.76 -22.89 -3.06
N PHE A 193 -5.80 -22.42 -3.85
CA PHE A 193 -5.73 -22.60 -5.30
C PHE A 193 -4.69 -23.66 -5.65
N THR A 194 -4.88 -24.28 -6.80
CA THR A 194 -3.87 -25.14 -7.44
C THR A 194 -3.00 -24.32 -8.40
N THR A 195 -1.85 -24.87 -8.77
CA THR A 195 -0.96 -24.24 -9.77
C THR A 195 -1.35 -24.62 -11.21
N GLU A 196 -2.43 -25.36 -11.40
CA GLU A 196 -2.85 -25.86 -12.71
C GLU A 196 -3.08 -24.71 -13.71
N GLY A 197 -2.65 -24.90 -14.93
CA GLY A 197 -2.80 -23.94 -16.03
C GLY A 197 -1.84 -22.75 -16.00
N PHE A 198 -0.98 -22.63 -14.96
CA PHE A 198 -0.02 -21.54 -14.83
C PHE A 198 1.36 -22.03 -14.34
N THR A 199 2.38 -21.34 -14.77
CA THR A 199 3.76 -21.56 -14.33
C THR A 199 4.28 -20.29 -13.67
N ALA A 200 5.05 -20.42 -12.60
CA ALA A 200 5.71 -19.29 -11.94
C ALA A 200 6.59 -18.50 -12.92
N SER A 201 6.61 -17.18 -12.79
CA SER A 201 7.63 -16.37 -13.46
C SER A 201 9.02 -16.71 -12.93
N LYS A 202 10.02 -16.83 -13.81
CA LYS A 202 11.43 -16.97 -13.39
C LYS A 202 12.01 -15.65 -12.87
N ALA A 203 11.38 -14.52 -13.17
CA ALA A 203 11.72 -13.20 -12.69
C ALA A 203 10.42 -12.50 -12.27
N PRO A 204 9.89 -12.80 -11.05
CA PRO A 204 8.66 -12.20 -10.54
C PRO A 204 8.94 -10.77 -10.04
N ILE A 205 9.28 -9.90 -11.01
CA ILE A 205 9.61 -8.49 -10.77
C ILE A 205 8.51 -7.63 -11.35
N GLY A 206 8.18 -6.57 -10.63
CA GLY A 206 7.33 -5.49 -11.06
C GLY A 206 8.08 -4.17 -11.08
N GLY A 207 7.53 -3.20 -11.79
CA GLY A 207 8.07 -1.85 -11.83
C GLY A 207 6.96 -0.81 -11.88
N TYR A 208 7.21 0.31 -11.20
CA TYR A 208 6.40 1.52 -11.30
C TYR A 208 7.16 2.60 -12.06
N LEU A 209 6.44 3.31 -12.92
CA LEU A 209 6.78 4.67 -13.33
C LEU A 209 5.83 5.59 -12.57
N TYR A 210 6.31 6.69 -12.01
CA TYR A 210 5.46 7.60 -11.27
C TYR A 210 5.83 9.06 -11.45
N TRP A 211 4.82 9.90 -11.29
CA TRP A 211 4.93 11.34 -11.23
C TRP A 211 4.10 11.89 -10.08
N ASN A 212 4.74 12.68 -9.23
CA ASN A 212 4.11 13.38 -8.12
C ASN A 212 4.21 14.89 -8.35
N SER A 213 3.15 15.62 -8.04
CA SER A 213 3.22 17.09 -8.06
C SER A 213 2.67 17.71 -6.77
N SER A 214 3.11 18.94 -6.52
CA SER A 214 2.64 19.78 -5.42
C SER A 214 2.45 21.20 -5.96
N LEU A 215 1.21 21.57 -6.23
CA LEU A 215 0.81 22.81 -6.91
C LEU A 215 0.10 23.74 -5.93
N TRP A 216 -0.04 25.02 -6.29
CA TRP A 216 -0.74 26.05 -5.51
C TRP A 216 -0.23 26.11 -4.07
N ASP A 217 1.09 26.27 -3.89
CA ASP A 217 1.74 26.28 -2.58
C ASP A 217 1.43 25.06 -1.72
N GLY A 218 1.36 23.87 -2.38
CA GLY A 218 1.10 22.60 -1.73
C GLY A 218 -0.37 22.29 -1.44
N LYS A 219 -1.31 23.18 -1.81
CA LYS A 219 -2.74 22.97 -1.60
C LYS A 219 -3.31 21.88 -2.49
N PHE A 220 -2.82 21.74 -3.73
CA PHE A 220 -3.21 20.69 -4.64
C PHE A 220 -2.03 19.77 -4.94
N LYS A 221 -2.21 18.46 -4.70
CA LYS A 221 -1.18 17.44 -4.93
C LYS A 221 -1.72 16.36 -5.83
N THR A 222 -0.86 15.84 -6.71
CA THR A 222 -1.17 14.66 -7.53
C THR A 222 -0.14 13.58 -7.31
N LYS A 223 -0.58 12.33 -7.47
CA LYS A 223 0.25 11.13 -7.53
C LYS A 223 -0.27 10.25 -8.64
N TYR A 224 0.48 10.12 -9.71
CA TYR A 224 0.11 9.28 -10.84
C TYR A 224 1.17 8.22 -11.04
N SER A 225 0.73 6.99 -11.27
CA SER A 225 1.64 5.89 -11.52
C SER A 225 1.12 4.89 -12.54
N TYR A 226 2.06 4.25 -13.21
CA TYR A 226 1.82 3.07 -14.04
C TYR A 226 2.68 1.92 -13.52
N ASN A 227 2.06 0.77 -13.30
CA ASN A 227 2.73 -0.46 -12.91
C ASN A 227 2.71 -1.48 -14.06
N LEU A 228 3.84 -2.12 -14.27
CA LEU A 228 3.99 -3.32 -15.08
C LEU A 228 4.65 -4.39 -14.23
N SER A 229 4.00 -5.54 -14.06
CA SER A 229 4.52 -6.63 -13.26
C SER A 229 4.21 -8.00 -13.87
N GLN A 230 5.01 -9.00 -13.51
CA GLN A 230 4.81 -10.37 -13.94
C GLN A 230 4.80 -11.31 -12.74
N PHE A 231 3.67 -11.95 -12.50
CA PHE A 231 3.46 -12.92 -11.45
C PHE A 231 3.56 -14.36 -11.99
N ALA A 232 2.80 -14.66 -13.03
CA ALA A 232 2.85 -15.92 -13.76
C ALA A 232 3.59 -15.74 -15.08
N LYS A 233 4.31 -16.76 -15.53
CA LYS A 233 5.13 -16.73 -16.76
C LYS A 233 4.27 -16.39 -17.99
N GLY A 234 4.65 -15.33 -18.68
CA GLY A 234 3.95 -14.89 -19.91
C GLY A 234 2.67 -14.08 -19.67
N TYR A 235 2.29 -13.83 -18.41
CA TYR A 235 1.11 -13.04 -18.05
C TYR A 235 1.52 -11.79 -17.28
N TYR A 236 1.17 -10.63 -17.83
CA TYR A 236 1.52 -9.33 -17.27
C TYR A 236 0.31 -8.67 -16.62
N THR A 237 0.58 -7.94 -15.54
CA THR A 237 -0.35 -7.02 -14.92
C THR A 237 0.02 -5.60 -15.32
N HIS A 238 -0.98 -4.83 -15.73
CA HIS A 238 -0.88 -3.41 -16.04
C HIS A 238 -1.81 -2.66 -15.11
N SER A 239 -1.30 -1.70 -14.36
CA SER A 239 -2.14 -0.87 -13.47
C SER A 239 -1.83 0.60 -13.66
N VAL A 240 -2.87 1.41 -13.76
CA VAL A 240 -2.81 2.88 -13.73
C VAL A 240 -3.50 3.35 -12.47
N SER A 241 -2.85 4.22 -11.73
CA SER A 241 -3.41 4.85 -10.52
C SER A 241 -3.24 6.36 -10.60
N LEU A 242 -4.32 7.10 -10.30
CA LEU A 242 -4.40 8.55 -10.38
C LEU A 242 -4.96 9.10 -9.08
N GLY A 243 -4.11 9.60 -8.21
CA GLY A 243 -4.49 10.22 -6.95
C GLY A 243 -4.44 11.75 -7.05
N ASN A 244 -5.47 12.41 -6.53
CA ASN A 244 -5.58 13.87 -6.45
C ASN A 244 -6.00 14.27 -5.04
N LYS A 245 -5.29 15.22 -4.43
CA LYS A 245 -5.58 15.71 -3.08
C LYS A 245 -5.64 17.22 -3.05
N LEU A 246 -6.68 17.75 -2.44
CA LEU A 246 -6.88 19.16 -2.21
C LEU A 246 -6.91 19.44 -0.70
N GLN A 247 -6.19 20.49 -0.26
CA GLN A 247 -6.19 20.95 1.12
C GLN A 247 -6.34 22.47 1.15
N ILE A 248 -7.46 22.95 1.69
CA ILE A 248 -7.79 24.38 1.80
C ILE A 248 -8.32 24.67 3.20
N GLY A 249 -7.56 25.42 3.99
CA GLY A 249 -7.93 25.77 5.37
C GLY A 249 -8.18 24.50 6.21
N LYS A 250 -9.41 24.36 6.70
CA LYS A 250 -9.85 23.24 7.54
C LYS A 250 -10.32 22.01 6.75
N HIS A 251 -10.26 22.04 5.43
CA HIS A 251 -10.78 21.05 4.53
C HIS A 251 -9.65 20.28 3.85
N THR A 252 -9.68 18.96 3.90
CA THR A 252 -8.80 18.09 3.12
C THR A 252 -9.65 17.05 2.41
N ALA A 253 -9.47 16.91 1.11
CA ALA A 253 -10.15 15.89 0.32
C ALA A 253 -9.16 15.20 -0.62
N TYR A 254 -9.37 13.90 -0.89
CA TYR A 254 -8.71 13.24 -2.00
C TYR A 254 -9.69 12.39 -2.81
N LEU A 255 -9.30 12.14 -4.05
CA LEU A 255 -9.92 11.20 -4.97
C LEU A 255 -8.81 10.36 -5.61
N ASP A 256 -8.89 9.05 -5.43
CA ASP A 256 -8.02 8.08 -6.09
C ASP A 256 -8.83 7.24 -7.08
N LEU A 257 -8.28 7.05 -8.28
CA LEU A 257 -8.82 6.22 -9.33
C LEU A 257 -7.79 5.16 -9.70
N VAL A 258 -8.22 3.89 -9.77
CA VAL A 258 -7.36 2.78 -10.16
C VAL A 258 -8.02 1.94 -11.23
N TYR A 259 -7.23 1.58 -12.23
CA TYR A 259 -7.58 0.58 -13.22
C TYR A 259 -6.45 -0.42 -13.35
N SER A 260 -6.75 -1.72 -13.18
CA SER A 260 -5.79 -2.79 -13.37
C SER A 260 -6.32 -3.85 -14.33
N TYR A 261 -5.48 -4.25 -15.29
CA TYR A 261 -5.69 -5.43 -16.11
C TYR A 261 -4.65 -6.47 -15.71
N MET A 262 -5.11 -7.65 -15.34
CA MET A 262 -4.27 -8.77 -14.92
C MET A 262 -4.38 -9.90 -15.92
N GLY A 263 -3.28 -10.20 -16.64
CA GLY A 263 -3.19 -11.35 -17.50
C GLY A 263 -3.44 -12.66 -16.77
N ALA A 264 -2.95 -12.77 -15.54
CA ALA A 264 -3.28 -13.80 -14.56
C ALA A 264 -3.78 -13.12 -13.27
N ASP A 265 -4.83 -13.65 -12.63
CA ASP A 265 -5.47 -13.05 -11.46
C ASP A 265 -4.57 -13.09 -10.22
N PHE A 266 -3.79 -12.05 -10.05
CA PHE A 266 -2.95 -11.85 -8.88
C PHE A 266 -3.77 -11.80 -7.58
N GLY A 267 -4.93 -11.12 -7.62
CA GLY A 267 -5.79 -10.91 -6.45
C GLY A 267 -6.64 -12.12 -6.07
N LEU A 268 -6.70 -13.12 -6.92
CA LEU A 268 -7.43 -14.39 -6.76
C LEU A 268 -8.94 -14.26 -6.47
N THR A 269 -9.47 -13.04 -6.34
CA THR A 269 -10.88 -12.80 -5.97
C THR A 269 -11.83 -13.23 -7.07
N SER A 270 -11.61 -12.77 -8.31
CA SER A 270 -12.42 -13.16 -9.46
C SER A 270 -12.26 -14.64 -9.77
N SER A 271 -11.04 -15.16 -9.67
CA SER A 271 -10.74 -16.57 -9.87
C SER A 271 -11.48 -17.47 -8.90
N LYS A 272 -11.58 -17.08 -7.63
CA LYS A 272 -12.35 -17.80 -6.63
C LYS A 272 -13.83 -17.86 -6.98
N LEU A 273 -14.41 -16.71 -7.38
CA LEU A 273 -15.83 -16.65 -7.77
C LEU A 273 -16.11 -17.51 -9.00
N LEU A 274 -15.27 -17.44 -10.02
CA LEU A 274 -15.38 -18.26 -11.23
C LEU A 274 -15.20 -19.74 -10.94
N SER A 275 -14.27 -20.12 -10.07
CA SER A 275 -14.06 -21.51 -9.65
C SER A 275 -15.28 -22.08 -8.94
N ILE A 276 -15.86 -21.32 -8.01
CA ILE A 276 -17.09 -21.71 -7.29
C ILE A 276 -18.26 -21.84 -8.30
N HIS A 277 -18.41 -20.89 -9.22
CA HIS A 277 -19.44 -20.95 -10.27
C HIS A 277 -19.31 -22.20 -11.15
N LYS A 278 -18.08 -22.65 -11.41
CA LYS A 278 -17.79 -23.91 -12.13
C LYS A 278 -17.91 -25.16 -11.27
N GLY A 279 -18.37 -25.07 -10.01
CA GLY A 279 -18.57 -26.20 -9.10
C GLY A 279 -17.29 -26.71 -8.45
N LEU A 280 -16.18 -25.97 -8.50
CA LEU A 280 -14.94 -26.38 -7.84
C LEU A 280 -15.01 -26.12 -6.35
N SER A 281 -14.49 -27.07 -5.57
CA SER A 281 -14.45 -26.99 -4.11
C SER A 281 -13.19 -26.28 -3.60
N LYS A 282 -13.23 -25.89 -2.33
CA LYS A 282 -12.10 -25.32 -1.60
C LYS A 282 -10.88 -26.25 -1.67
N GLY A 283 -9.73 -25.73 -2.06
CA GLY A 283 -8.49 -26.47 -2.29
C GLY A 283 -8.28 -26.93 -3.73
N ALA A 284 -9.30 -26.81 -4.60
CA ALA A 284 -9.23 -27.10 -6.03
C ALA A 284 -9.53 -25.87 -6.91
N TYR A 285 -9.50 -24.68 -6.34
CA TYR A 285 -9.72 -23.45 -7.11
C TYR A 285 -8.64 -23.27 -8.16
N LEU A 286 -9.05 -22.74 -9.32
CA LEU A 286 -8.16 -22.45 -10.45
C LEU A 286 -7.97 -20.94 -10.59
N MET A 287 -6.76 -20.52 -10.85
CA MET A 287 -6.47 -19.14 -11.23
C MET A 287 -7.00 -18.88 -12.65
N HIS A 288 -7.64 -17.73 -12.87
CA HIS A 288 -8.21 -17.31 -14.14
C HIS A 288 -7.39 -16.20 -14.79
N LYS A 289 -7.64 -15.98 -16.10
CA LYS A 289 -6.95 -15.02 -16.96
C LYS A 289 -7.83 -13.82 -17.29
N ASN A 290 -7.20 -12.72 -17.74
CA ASN A 290 -7.90 -11.53 -18.29
C ASN A 290 -8.83 -10.88 -17.24
N ILE A 291 -8.33 -10.75 -16.02
CA ILE A 291 -9.08 -10.13 -14.93
C ILE A 291 -8.90 -8.62 -14.95
N VAL A 292 -9.98 -7.92 -14.67
CA VAL A 292 -10.03 -6.46 -14.56
C VAL A 292 -10.41 -6.08 -13.14
N TYR A 293 -9.74 -5.05 -12.62
CA TYR A 293 -10.10 -4.39 -11.38
C TYR A 293 -10.20 -2.88 -11.63
N LYS A 294 -11.25 -2.28 -11.08
CA LYS A 294 -11.52 -0.83 -11.16
C LYS A 294 -11.86 -0.34 -9.76
N CYS A 295 -11.31 0.80 -9.37
CA CYS A 295 -11.58 1.42 -8.08
C CYS A 295 -11.71 2.92 -8.24
N ALA A 296 -12.68 3.51 -7.52
CA ALA A 296 -12.77 4.93 -7.25
C ALA A 296 -13.01 5.10 -5.75
N VAL A 297 -12.15 5.84 -5.08
CA VAL A 297 -12.28 6.10 -3.65
C VAL A 297 -12.02 7.57 -3.35
N SER A 298 -12.85 8.15 -2.50
CA SER A 298 -12.74 9.52 -2.04
C SER A 298 -12.86 9.59 -0.53
N ARG A 299 -12.08 10.47 0.07
CA ARG A 299 -12.13 10.79 1.50
C ARG A 299 -12.16 12.31 1.69
N TYR A 300 -12.88 12.73 2.70
CA TYR A 300 -12.97 14.12 3.12
C TYR A 300 -12.78 14.21 4.63
N ASP A 301 -11.83 15.06 5.04
CA ASP A 301 -11.52 15.37 6.42
C ASP A 301 -11.87 16.84 6.69
N TYR A 302 -12.58 17.11 7.77
CA TYR A 302 -12.97 18.46 8.20
C TYR A 302 -12.53 18.72 9.63
N GLN A 303 -11.67 19.72 9.83
CA GLN A 303 -11.27 20.19 11.16
C GLN A 303 -12.30 21.19 11.67
N ILE A 304 -13.24 20.74 12.51
CA ILE A 304 -14.36 21.56 13.02
C ILE A 304 -13.80 22.63 13.96
N THR A 305 -13.07 22.21 14.96
CA THR A 305 -12.32 23.05 15.90
C THR A 305 -10.91 22.49 16.09
N ASP A 306 -10.07 23.11 16.88
CA ASP A 306 -8.72 22.57 17.19
C ASP A 306 -8.79 21.17 17.82
N ARG A 307 -9.87 20.82 18.51
CA ARG A 307 -10.06 19.55 19.20
C ARG A 307 -10.96 18.57 18.47
N TRP A 308 -11.90 19.03 17.66
CA TRP A 308 -12.89 18.18 17.00
C TRP A 308 -12.64 18.10 15.50
N SER A 309 -12.65 16.91 14.97
CA SER A 309 -12.61 16.66 13.52
C SER A 309 -13.63 15.59 13.13
N ALA A 310 -14.06 15.66 11.88
CA ALA A 310 -14.91 14.67 11.25
C ALA A 310 -14.24 14.16 9.97
N THR A 311 -14.41 12.89 9.68
CA THR A 311 -13.88 12.25 8.49
C THR A 311 -14.95 11.39 7.85
N THR A 312 -15.09 11.45 6.54
CA THR A 312 -15.91 10.52 5.76
C THR A 312 -15.12 9.97 4.59
N LYS A 313 -15.45 8.75 4.20
CA LYS A 313 -14.90 8.07 3.03
C LYS A 313 -15.98 7.28 2.32
N ILE A 314 -15.90 7.25 1.01
CA ILE A 314 -16.72 6.41 0.14
C ILE A 314 -15.82 5.79 -0.93
N GLY A 315 -16.07 4.56 -1.30
CA GLY A 315 -15.35 3.87 -2.38
C GLY A 315 -16.22 2.85 -3.08
N ILE A 316 -15.95 2.67 -4.35
CA ILE A 316 -16.51 1.61 -5.18
C ILE A 316 -15.37 0.88 -5.87
N GLU A 317 -15.41 -0.44 -5.78
CA GLU A 317 -14.44 -1.32 -6.40
C GLU A 317 -15.18 -2.41 -7.18
N THR A 318 -14.75 -2.67 -8.40
CA THR A 318 -15.31 -3.78 -9.21
C THR A 318 -14.21 -4.69 -9.68
N THR A 319 -14.47 -5.98 -9.70
CA THR A 319 -13.58 -6.98 -10.27
C THR A 319 -14.34 -8.03 -11.06
N GLY A 320 -13.76 -8.50 -12.15
CA GLY A 320 -14.35 -9.52 -13.00
C GLY A 320 -13.43 -9.92 -14.13
N SER A 321 -13.93 -10.71 -15.06
CA SER A 321 -13.17 -11.20 -16.21
C SER A 321 -13.68 -10.58 -17.51
N ARG A 322 -12.76 -10.17 -18.39
CA ARG A 322 -13.11 -9.71 -19.74
C ARG A 322 -13.64 -10.81 -20.66
N LYS A 323 -13.39 -12.06 -20.30
CA LYS A 323 -13.69 -13.20 -21.20
C LYS A 323 -14.65 -14.20 -20.60
N GLU A 324 -14.93 -14.12 -19.30
CA GLU A 324 -15.77 -15.09 -18.60
C GLU A 324 -16.83 -14.35 -17.78
N LEU A 325 -18.10 -14.66 -18.02
CA LEU A 325 -19.29 -14.11 -17.37
C LEU A 325 -19.41 -12.58 -17.46
N SER A 326 -18.63 -11.83 -16.67
CA SER A 326 -18.78 -10.38 -16.53
C SER A 326 -17.48 -9.72 -16.09
N GLU A 327 -17.26 -8.45 -16.52
CA GLU A 327 -16.21 -7.58 -15.98
C GLU A 327 -16.52 -7.07 -14.57
N SER A 328 -17.71 -7.34 -14.03
CA SER A 328 -18.18 -6.92 -12.72
C SER A 328 -18.77 -8.10 -11.94
N LEU A 329 -17.99 -9.17 -11.77
CA LEU A 329 -18.42 -10.35 -11.00
C LEU A 329 -18.70 -10.01 -9.53
N ARG A 330 -17.95 -9.05 -8.98
CA ARG A 330 -18.14 -8.50 -7.65
C ARG A 330 -17.98 -7.00 -7.68
N THR A 331 -18.92 -6.28 -7.07
CA THR A 331 -18.83 -4.86 -6.75
C THR A 331 -18.78 -4.70 -5.23
N ASN A 332 -17.77 -3.99 -4.73
CA ASN A 332 -17.53 -3.70 -3.32
C ASN A 332 -17.77 -2.20 -3.07
N TYR A 333 -18.75 -1.88 -2.24
CA TYR A 333 -18.97 -0.54 -1.73
C TYR A 333 -18.42 -0.44 -0.32
N ILE A 334 -17.48 0.50 -0.11
CA ILE A 334 -16.93 0.79 1.20
C ILE A 334 -17.26 2.23 1.58
N TYR A 335 -17.57 2.44 2.85
CA TYR A 335 -17.79 3.78 3.37
C TYR A 335 -17.58 3.84 4.87
N PHE A 336 -17.23 5.02 5.37
CA PHE A 336 -17.28 5.30 6.80
C PHE A 336 -17.55 6.77 7.08
N LEU A 337 -18.06 7.02 8.29
CA LEU A 337 -18.15 8.32 8.93
C LEU A 337 -17.55 8.20 10.33
N ALA A 338 -16.65 9.11 10.69
CA ALA A 338 -16.00 9.13 11.99
C ALA A 338 -15.94 10.53 12.58
N GLY A 339 -16.21 10.64 13.87
CA GLY A 339 -15.95 11.80 14.68
C GLY A 339 -14.75 11.55 15.61
N GLN A 340 -13.90 12.55 15.80
CA GLN A 340 -12.68 12.42 16.57
C GLN A 340 -12.53 13.61 17.53
N TYR A 341 -12.05 13.35 18.74
CA TYR A 341 -11.79 14.34 19.76
C TYR A 341 -10.37 14.24 20.29
N ALA A 342 -9.60 15.34 20.20
CA ALA A 342 -8.25 15.49 20.74
C ALA A 342 -8.29 16.16 22.11
N PRO A 343 -8.13 15.44 23.23
CA PRO A 343 -8.14 16.02 24.56
C PRO A 343 -6.91 16.90 24.83
N LEU A 344 -5.78 16.56 24.21
CA LEU A 344 -4.49 17.21 24.37
C LEU A 344 -4.00 17.74 23.02
N LEU A 345 -3.94 19.06 22.86
CA LEU A 345 -3.51 19.70 21.59
C LEU A 345 -2.01 19.51 21.30
N SER A 346 -1.21 19.26 22.33
CA SER A 346 0.25 19.04 22.20
C SER A 346 0.63 17.60 21.86
N GLN A 347 -0.35 16.68 21.82
CA GLN A 347 -0.12 15.26 21.62
C GLN A 347 -1.14 14.70 20.62
N ASP A 348 -0.75 13.67 19.88
CA ASP A 348 -1.62 13.00 18.93
C ASP A 348 -2.43 11.87 19.57
N LEU A 349 -3.03 12.16 20.76
CA LEU A 349 -4.03 11.31 21.41
C LEU A 349 -5.41 11.74 20.93
N ARG A 350 -6.21 10.80 20.41
CA ARG A 350 -7.59 11.06 20.02
C ARG A 350 -8.51 9.93 20.44
N PHE A 351 -9.70 10.30 20.89
CA PHE A 351 -10.84 9.40 21.00
C PHE A 351 -11.66 9.47 19.73
N TYR A 352 -12.25 8.36 19.32
CA TYR A 352 -13.05 8.30 18.11
C TYR A 352 -14.31 7.48 18.28
N VAL A 353 -15.33 7.85 17.51
CA VAL A 353 -16.49 7.03 17.17
C VAL A 353 -16.56 6.94 15.66
N ALA A 354 -16.71 5.73 15.14
CA ALA A 354 -16.79 5.49 13.70
C ALA A 354 -17.91 4.51 13.37
N TYR A 355 -18.66 4.82 12.30
CA TYR A 355 -19.54 3.88 11.62
C TYR A 355 -18.90 3.49 10.30
N VAL A 356 -18.77 2.20 10.06
CA VAL A 356 -18.11 1.63 8.87
C VAL A 356 -19.09 0.69 8.19
N GLY A 357 -19.27 0.85 6.88
CA GLY A 357 -20.05 -0.06 6.07
C GLY A 357 -19.22 -0.66 4.94
N ASN A 358 -19.52 -1.92 4.66
CA ASN A 358 -18.97 -2.66 3.53
C ASN A 358 -20.08 -3.50 2.92
N THR A 359 -20.36 -3.34 1.63
CA THR A 359 -21.41 -4.06 0.92
C THR A 359 -20.83 -4.70 -0.33
N LEU A 360 -20.95 -6.02 -0.43
CA LEU A 360 -20.52 -6.81 -1.58
C LEU A 360 -21.74 -7.20 -2.41
N HIS A 361 -21.78 -6.75 -3.65
CA HIS A 361 -22.76 -7.16 -4.64
C HIS A 361 -22.10 -8.13 -5.60
N TYR A 362 -22.79 -9.23 -5.88
CA TYR A 362 -22.33 -10.26 -6.81
C TYR A 362 -23.17 -10.26 -8.08
N ASP A 363 -22.55 -10.56 -9.22
CA ASP A 363 -23.25 -10.76 -10.49
C ASP A 363 -24.29 -11.87 -10.34
N GLN A 364 -25.49 -11.67 -10.89
CA GLN A 364 -26.61 -12.62 -10.80
C GLN A 364 -26.26 -14.00 -11.34
N ALA A 365 -25.38 -14.10 -12.35
CA ALA A 365 -24.92 -15.36 -12.89
C ALA A 365 -24.18 -16.22 -11.88
N LEU A 366 -23.60 -15.65 -10.85
CA LEU A 366 -22.91 -16.37 -9.77
C LEU A 366 -23.87 -17.05 -8.79
N ARG A 367 -25.16 -16.69 -8.78
CA ARG A 367 -26.17 -17.20 -7.85
C ARG A 367 -25.71 -17.14 -6.39
N LYS A 368 -25.02 -16.06 -6.04
CA LYS A 368 -24.48 -15.79 -4.72
C LYS A 368 -25.19 -14.59 -4.11
N ASP A 369 -25.63 -14.72 -2.86
CA ASP A 369 -26.26 -13.63 -2.11
C ASP A 369 -25.26 -12.50 -1.84
N ASN A 370 -25.77 -11.27 -1.84
CA ASN A 370 -25.00 -10.09 -1.45
C ASN A 370 -24.64 -10.15 0.03
N GLU A 371 -23.49 -9.59 0.38
CA GLU A 371 -23.01 -9.54 1.75
C GLU A 371 -22.95 -8.10 2.23
N GLN A 372 -23.29 -7.89 3.50
CA GLN A 372 -23.23 -6.60 4.15
C GLN A 372 -22.55 -6.71 5.50
N LEU A 373 -21.69 -5.77 5.80
CA LEU A 373 -21.06 -5.56 7.11
C LEU A 373 -21.30 -4.13 7.54
N HIS A 374 -21.88 -3.95 8.72
CA HIS A 374 -22.00 -2.67 9.41
C HIS A 374 -21.24 -2.77 10.73
N ARG A 375 -20.30 -1.86 10.96
CA ARG A 375 -19.48 -1.82 12.16
C ARG A 375 -19.64 -0.49 12.86
N ILE A 376 -19.86 -0.54 14.16
CA ILE A 376 -19.69 0.59 15.05
C ILE A 376 -18.39 0.36 15.83
N ALA A 377 -17.50 1.35 15.83
CA ALA A 377 -16.24 1.30 16.55
C ALA A 377 -16.09 2.53 17.45
N ILE A 378 -15.72 2.31 18.71
CA ILE A 378 -15.45 3.37 19.69
C ILE A 378 -14.10 3.06 20.33
N GLY A 379 -13.18 4.02 20.36
CA GLY A 379 -11.86 3.75 20.89
C GLY A 379 -10.97 4.98 20.96
N ALA A 380 -9.69 4.69 21.10
CA ALA A 380 -8.64 5.69 21.08
C ALA A 380 -7.50 5.26 20.16
N TYR A 381 -6.82 6.25 19.62
CA TYR A 381 -5.52 6.05 18.99
C TYR A 381 -4.51 7.09 19.48
N TYR A 382 -3.25 6.69 19.44
CA TYR A 382 -2.16 7.51 19.92
C TYR A 382 -0.88 7.25 19.13
N THR A 383 -0.25 8.34 18.68
CA THR A 383 1.13 8.33 18.20
C THR A 383 2.02 8.86 19.33
N LEU A 384 2.66 7.93 20.06
CA LEU A 384 3.53 8.26 21.19
C LEU A 384 4.97 8.46 20.69
N PRO A 385 5.52 9.67 20.74
CA PRO A 385 6.95 9.88 20.51
C PRO A 385 7.71 9.38 21.75
N ILE A 386 8.40 8.23 21.60
CA ILE A 386 9.21 7.64 22.68
C ILE A 386 10.54 8.37 22.79
N PHE A 387 11.12 8.70 21.63
CA PHE A 387 12.39 9.39 21.54
C PHE A 387 12.44 10.29 20.30
N LYS A 388 12.94 11.50 20.49
CA LYS A 388 13.19 12.47 19.41
C LYS A 388 14.47 13.22 19.70
N ARG A 389 15.46 13.09 18.84
CA ARG A 389 16.76 13.79 18.90
C ARG A 389 17.05 14.52 17.60
#